data_a56999fa79e767e21246f31c74a657e5
#
_entry.id   a56999fa79e767e21246f31c74a657e5
#
_cell.length_a   1.000
_cell.length_b   1.000
_cell.length_c   1.000
_cell.angle_alpha   90.00
_cell.angle_beta   90.00
_cell.angle_gamma   90.00
#
_symmetry.space_group_name_H-M   'P 1'
#
loop_
_entity.id
_entity.type
_entity.pdbx_description
1 polymer ?
#
loop_
_entity_poly.entity_id
_entity_poly.type
_entity_poly.pdbx_seq_one_letter_code
_entity_poly.pdbx_strand_id
1 'polypeptide(L)'
;MNSISTSSKKEIYALVDKVVNKYLQKAKNSPTVNSGNPFVMAIFQDFDPILHRIHGAKTSLGSEMEKIAEIIAKDAWGKHNVRRKININIKLPENVFRTVDNIINNLSNAKKLSNYSEEKKKILEACKNPSKEMESHTYEFDMELYDEANNHWYYLEMKGPDPNTTEVPGAKKRLMVEMAWAFFKNNYKNVDSLFAIYYNNKYPKPYKNPKVLYYFDPDGGLLVHDLFWNFIGKNNSTYTELLNIFKEYGKKNKKRIWDGFSKLIVKT
;
A
#
# COMPACT_ATOMS: atom_id res chain seq x y z
N MET A 1 -2.23 -9.74 -24.64
CA MET A 1 -1.08 -8.79 -24.50
C MET A 1 -0.59 -8.86 -23.06
N ASN A 2 0.73 -8.73 -22.81
CA ASN A 2 1.25 -8.65 -21.46
C ASN A 2 0.81 -7.33 -20.81
N SER A 3 0.36 -7.35 -19.56
CA SER A 3 -0.07 -6.15 -18.82
C SER A 3 1.10 -5.30 -18.35
N ILE A 4 2.28 -5.90 -18.16
CA ILE A 4 3.50 -5.22 -17.73
C ILE A 4 4.50 -5.19 -18.89
N SER A 5 4.96 -3.99 -19.27
CA SER A 5 5.90 -3.82 -20.37
C SER A 5 7.26 -4.47 -20.10
N THR A 6 8.02 -4.74 -21.16
CA THR A 6 9.38 -5.28 -21.02
C THR A 6 10.31 -4.35 -20.26
N SER A 7 10.15 -3.02 -20.41
CA SER A 7 10.92 -2.04 -19.65
C SER A 7 10.59 -2.12 -18.17
N SER A 8 9.31 -2.12 -17.81
CA SER A 8 8.86 -2.18 -16.43
C SER A 8 9.22 -3.51 -15.75
N LYS A 9 9.19 -4.63 -16.49
CA LYS A 9 9.73 -5.91 -15.98
C LYS A 9 11.20 -5.80 -15.57
N LYS A 10 12.03 -5.12 -16.37
CA LYS A 10 13.45 -4.89 -16.04
C LYS A 10 13.61 -3.99 -14.82
N GLU A 11 12.83 -2.93 -14.71
CA GLU A 11 12.86 -2.01 -13.57
C GLU A 11 12.44 -2.73 -12.27
N ILE A 12 11.34 -3.48 -12.30
CA ILE A 12 10.87 -4.30 -11.17
C ILE A 12 11.95 -5.32 -10.76
N TYR A 13 12.54 -6.00 -11.74
CA TYR A 13 13.63 -6.96 -11.48
C TYR A 13 14.82 -6.30 -10.79
N ALA A 14 15.20 -5.09 -11.21
CA ALA A 14 16.28 -4.32 -10.59
C ALA A 14 15.95 -3.88 -9.15
N LEU A 15 14.69 -3.51 -8.86
CA LEU A 15 14.25 -3.20 -7.50
C LEU A 15 14.33 -4.42 -6.58
N VAL A 16 13.88 -5.58 -7.06
CA VAL A 16 13.98 -6.85 -6.30
C VAL A 16 15.44 -7.20 -6.06
N ASP A 17 16.30 -7.07 -7.09
CA ASP A 17 17.75 -7.34 -6.98
C ASP A 17 18.42 -6.43 -5.95
N LYS A 18 18.09 -5.15 -5.94
CA LYS A 18 18.56 -4.17 -4.95
C LYS A 18 18.23 -4.60 -3.52
N VAL A 19 16.99 -5.02 -3.26
CA VAL A 19 16.59 -5.51 -1.92
C VAL A 19 17.39 -6.75 -1.55
N VAL A 20 17.46 -7.75 -2.42
CA VAL A 20 18.17 -9.00 -2.16
C VAL A 20 19.65 -8.73 -1.89
N ASN A 21 20.32 -7.95 -2.74
CA ASN A 21 21.74 -7.60 -2.58
C ASN A 21 22.01 -6.89 -1.26
N LYS A 22 21.16 -5.93 -0.86
CA LYS A 22 21.28 -5.24 0.43
C LYS A 22 21.34 -6.24 1.60
N TYR A 23 20.51 -7.28 1.57
CA TYR A 23 20.44 -8.24 2.67
C TYR A 23 21.52 -9.32 2.58
N LEU A 24 21.96 -9.71 1.39
CA LEU A 24 23.12 -10.56 1.21
C LEU A 24 24.43 -9.88 1.69
N GLN A 25 24.59 -8.59 1.39
CA GLN A 25 25.74 -7.81 1.91
C GLN A 25 25.70 -7.66 3.43
N LYS A 26 24.52 -7.36 4.01
CA LYS A 26 24.35 -7.32 5.47
C LYS A 26 24.69 -8.68 6.12
N ALA A 27 24.27 -9.78 5.52
CA ALA A 27 24.60 -11.12 6.00
C ALA A 27 26.13 -11.36 5.98
N LYS A 28 26.81 -10.90 4.93
CA LYS A 28 28.27 -11.00 4.81
C LYS A 28 29.02 -10.13 5.83
N ASN A 29 28.62 -8.87 5.98
CA ASN A 29 29.36 -7.86 6.76
C ASN A 29 29.09 -7.95 8.27
N SER A 30 27.95 -8.47 8.67
CA SER A 30 27.54 -8.56 10.07
C SER A 30 26.81 -9.88 10.33
N PRO A 31 27.49 -11.02 10.24
CA PRO A 31 26.85 -12.34 10.32
C PRO A 31 26.20 -12.62 11.67
N THR A 32 26.71 -12.03 12.74
CA THR A 32 26.27 -12.25 14.13
C THR A 32 25.16 -11.30 14.61
N VAL A 33 24.68 -10.37 13.77
CA VAL A 33 23.59 -9.50 14.15
C VAL A 33 22.30 -10.30 14.28
N ASN A 34 21.75 -10.32 15.47
CA ASN A 34 20.55 -11.04 15.90
C ASN A 34 19.37 -10.09 16.15
N SER A 35 18.25 -10.65 16.62
CA SER A 35 17.01 -9.89 16.91
C SER A 35 17.13 -8.93 18.09
N GLY A 36 18.14 -9.09 18.94
CA GLY A 36 18.28 -8.37 20.21
C GLY A 36 17.29 -8.80 21.28
N ASN A 37 16.39 -9.72 20.98
CA ASN A 37 15.42 -10.26 21.92
C ASN A 37 16.01 -11.52 22.58
N PRO A 38 16.34 -11.49 23.91
CA PRO A 38 17.02 -12.62 24.55
C PRO A 38 16.19 -13.90 24.55
N PHE A 39 14.87 -13.81 24.58
CA PHE A 39 14.01 -14.99 24.53
C PHE A 39 13.98 -15.63 23.13
N VAL A 40 13.91 -14.81 22.08
CA VAL A 40 13.98 -15.29 20.70
C VAL A 40 15.35 -15.91 20.42
N MET A 41 16.43 -15.27 20.86
CA MET A 41 17.79 -15.78 20.74
C MET A 41 17.98 -17.11 21.46
N ALA A 42 17.43 -17.25 22.67
CA ALA A 42 17.52 -18.49 23.44
C ALA A 42 16.78 -19.67 22.79
N ILE A 43 15.64 -19.40 22.13
CA ILE A 43 14.85 -20.43 21.45
C ILE A 43 15.46 -20.80 20.09
N PHE A 44 15.81 -19.80 19.29
CA PHE A 44 16.19 -19.99 17.88
C PHE A 44 17.71 -20.09 17.66
N GLN A 45 18.52 -19.76 18.67
CA GLN A 45 19.98 -19.91 18.66
C GLN A 45 20.59 -19.48 17.30
N ASP A 46 21.21 -20.40 16.57
CA ASP A 46 21.88 -20.18 15.29
C ASP A 46 20.95 -19.72 14.16
N PHE A 47 19.64 -19.93 14.29
CA PHE A 47 18.65 -19.48 13.31
C PHE A 47 18.21 -18.03 13.50
N ASP A 48 18.44 -17.43 14.69
CA ASP A 48 17.99 -16.06 14.96
C ASP A 48 18.58 -15.02 13.99
N PRO A 49 19.88 -15.04 13.61
CA PRO A 49 20.42 -14.14 12.61
C PRO A 49 19.74 -14.24 11.24
N ILE A 50 19.34 -15.44 10.82
CA ILE A 50 18.63 -15.68 9.56
C ILE A 50 17.23 -15.09 9.63
N LEU A 51 16.49 -15.40 10.69
CA LEU A 51 15.14 -14.90 10.91
C LEU A 51 15.12 -13.36 10.93
N HIS A 52 16.08 -12.75 11.62
CA HIS A 52 16.23 -11.28 11.65
C HIS A 52 16.47 -10.70 10.25
N ARG A 53 17.32 -11.33 9.43
CA ARG A 53 17.61 -10.90 8.05
C ARG A 53 16.40 -11.05 7.13
N ILE A 54 15.69 -12.18 7.23
CA ILE A 54 14.48 -12.41 6.43
C ILE A 54 13.40 -11.41 6.80
N HIS A 55 13.21 -11.12 8.09
CA HIS A 55 12.27 -10.10 8.54
C HIS A 55 12.61 -8.72 7.96
N GLY A 56 13.86 -8.29 8.05
CA GLY A 56 14.31 -7.04 7.46
C GLY A 56 14.12 -6.99 5.93
N ALA A 57 14.41 -8.09 5.21
CA ALA A 57 14.18 -8.17 3.78
C ALA A 57 12.70 -8.03 3.43
N LYS A 58 11.81 -8.66 4.19
CA LYS A 58 10.35 -8.54 4.04
C LYS A 58 9.88 -7.09 4.22
N THR A 59 10.37 -6.39 5.23
CA THR A 59 10.04 -4.98 5.48
C THR A 59 10.55 -4.07 4.35
N SER A 60 11.81 -4.28 3.89
CA SER A 60 12.35 -3.50 2.77
C SER A 60 11.63 -3.77 1.46
N LEU A 61 11.19 -5.00 1.22
CA LEU A 61 10.38 -5.31 0.04
C LEU A 61 9.03 -4.59 0.12
N GLY A 62 8.42 -4.52 1.31
CA GLY A 62 7.18 -3.77 1.53
C GLY A 62 7.28 -2.32 1.05
N SER A 63 8.36 -1.60 1.39
CA SER A 63 8.58 -0.23 0.93
C SER A 63 8.87 -0.09 -0.58
N GLU A 64 9.39 -1.14 -1.23
CA GLU A 64 9.56 -1.14 -2.68
C GLU A 64 8.27 -1.50 -3.44
N MET A 65 7.27 -2.11 -2.78
CA MET A 65 5.98 -2.42 -3.41
C MET A 65 5.25 -1.18 -3.90
N GLU A 66 5.37 -0.05 -3.21
CA GLU A 66 4.82 1.24 -3.66
C GLU A 66 5.46 1.69 -5.00
N LYS A 67 6.79 1.53 -5.15
CA LYS A 67 7.48 1.86 -6.40
C LYS A 67 7.11 0.91 -7.52
N ILE A 68 6.96 -0.38 -7.21
CA ILE A 68 6.50 -1.38 -8.17
C ILE A 68 5.08 -1.03 -8.65
N ALA A 69 4.20 -0.62 -7.73
CA ALA A 69 2.86 -0.16 -8.08
C ALA A 69 2.90 1.08 -8.99
N GLU A 70 3.77 2.04 -8.70
CA GLU A 70 3.98 3.23 -9.56
C GLU A 70 4.45 2.85 -10.97
N ILE A 71 5.41 1.92 -11.10
CA ILE A 71 5.91 1.45 -12.39
C ILE A 71 4.78 0.83 -13.22
N ILE A 72 4.00 -0.06 -12.61
CA ILE A 72 2.87 -0.73 -13.27
C ILE A 72 1.79 0.29 -13.65
N ALA A 73 1.45 1.19 -12.73
CA ALA A 73 0.46 2.22 -12.99
C ALA A 73 0.88 3.14 -14.15
N LYS A 74 2.16 3.55 -14.22
CA LYS A 74 2.67 4.38 -15.32
C LYS A 74 2.58 3.70 -16.68
N ASP A 75 2.73 2.39 -16.74
CA ASP A 75 2.52 1.62 -17.97
C ASP A 75 1.05 1.66 -18.42
N ALA A 76 0.12 1.51 -17.48
CA ALA A 76 -1.29 1.32 -17.78
C ALA A 76 -2.10 2.62 -17.92
N TRP A 77 -1.73 3.65 -17.15
CA TRP A 77 -2.47 4.94 -17.06
C TRP A 77 -1.78 6.08 -17.83
N GLY A 78 -0.50 5.89 -18.22
CA GLY A 78 0.34 6.97 -18.76
C GLY A 78 1.12 7.70 -17.66
N LYS A 79 2.39 8.05 -17.97
CA LYS A 79 3.33 8.60 -16.96
C LYS A 79 2.85 9.89 -16.31
N HIS A 80 2.15 10.75 -17.03
CA HIS A 80 1.65 12.04 -16.56
C HIS A 80 0.39 11.91 -15.69
N ASN A 81 -0.29 10.78 -15.77
CA ASN A 81 -1.51 10.48 -15.03
C ASN A 81 -1.26 9.76 -13.69
N VAL A 82 0.00 9.55 -13.33
CA VAL A 82 0.39 8.83 -12.12
C VAL A 82 1.35 9.68 -11.31
N ARG A 83 0.96 10.02 -10.08
CA ARG A 83 1.81 10.69 -9.11
C ARG A 83 1.90 9.86 -7.84
N ARG A 84 3.08 9.80 -7.22
CA ARG A 84 3.32 9.07 -5.97
C ARG A 84 3.99 9.96 -4.94
N LYS A 85 3.71 9.70 -3.65
CA LYS A 85 4.22 10.45 -2.49
C LYS A 85 3.99 11.95 -2.62
N ILE A 86 2.72 12.31 -2.61
CA ILE A 86 2.31 13.69 -2.84
C ILE A 86 2.05 14.35 -1.49
N ASN A 87 2.79 15.40 -1.20
CA ASN A 87 2.53 16.26 -0.04
C ASN A 87 1.67 17.44 -0.47
N ILE A 88 0.49 17.56 0.11
CA ILE A 88 -0.46 18.64 -0.20
C ILE A 88 -0.89 19.34 1.08
N ASN A 89 -0.83 20.66 1.08
CA ASN A 89 -1.50 21.45 2.10
C ASN A 89 -2.98 21.59 1.70
N ILE A 90 -3.82 20.85 2.36
CA ILE A 90 -5.27 20.82 2.12
C ILE A 90 -5.95 21.86 2.98
N LYS A 91 -6.66 22.78 2.32
CA LYS A 91 -7.51 23.77 2.95
C LYS A 91 -8.97 23.48 2.60
N LEU A 92 -9.79 23.18 3.61
CA LEU A 92 -11.20 22.83 3.47
C LEU A 92 -12.05 23.56 4.51
N PRO A 93 -13.38 23.72 4.27
CA PRO A 93 -14.30 24.20 5.28
C PRO A 93 -14.29 23.31 6.54
N GLU A 94 -14.38 23.92 7.72
CA GLU A 94 -14.35 23.23 9.03
C GLU A 94 -15.41 22.12 9.11
N ASN A 95 -16.63 22.38 8.59
CA ASN A 95 -17.70 21.38 8.60
C ASN A 95 -17.36 20.10 7.81
N VAL A 96 -16.47 20.17 6.82
CA VAL A 96 -16.01 19.01 6.07
C VAL A 96 -15.09 18.14 6.95
N PHE A 97 -14.10 18.75 7.62
CA PHE A 97 -13.26 18.04 8.59
C PHE A 97 -14.09 17.43 9.71
N ARG A 98 -15.04 18.17 10.27
CA ARG A 98 -15.97 17.68 11.30
C ARG A 98 -16.79 16.49 10.81
N THR A 99 -17.23 16.50 9.56
CA THR A 99 -17.96 15.37 8.96
C THR A 99 -17.06 14.13 8.86
N VAL A 100 -15.83 14.30 8.41
CA VAL A 100 -14.83 13.21 8.36
C VAL A 100 -14.59 12.66 9.76
N ASP A 101 -14.33 13.52 10.75
CA ASP A 101 -14.06 13.09 12.13
C ASP A 101 -15.25 12.37 12.75
N ASN A 102 -16.49 12.81 12.48
CA ASN A 102 -17.71 12.11 12.91
C ASN A 102 -17.82 10.70 12.30
N ILE A 103 -17.47 10.54 11.03
CA ILE A 103 -17.44 9.22 10.38
C ILE A 103 -16.41 8.33 11.07
N ILE A 104 -15.17 8.79 11.27
CA ILE A 104 -14.10 8.04 11.93
C ILE A 104 -14.49 7.66 13.35
N ASN A 105 -15.05 8.58 14.14
CA ASN A 105 -15.49 8.32 15.51
C ASN A 105 -16.60 7.26 15.57
N ASN A 106 -17.54 7.26 14.63
CA ASN A 106 -18.60 6.27 14.57
C ASN A 106 -18.04 4.87 14.24
N LEU A 107 -17.07 4.79 13.34
CA LEU A 107 -16.36 3.54 13.03
C LEU A 107 -15.54 3.07 14.23
N SER A 108 -14.75 3.96 14.86
CA SER A 108 -13.89 3.61 16.01
C SER A 108 -14.68 3.08 17.22
N ASN A 109 -15.90 3.58 17.41
CA ASN A 109 -16.78 3.12 18.48
C ASN A 109 -17.57 1.85 18.10
N ALA A 110 -17.27 1.20 16.98
CA ALA A 110 -17.94 0.01 16.46
C ALA A 110 -19.47 0.13 16.34
N LYS A 111 -19.97 1.37 16.21
CA LYS A 111 -21.43 1.64 16.09
C LYS A 111 -21.98 1.22 14.73
N LYS A 112 -21.11 1.22 13.72
CA LYS A 112 -21.47 0.89 12.34
C LYS A 112 -20.23 0.43 11.58
N LEU A 113 -20.37 -0.53 10.67
CA LEU A 113 -19.33 -0.86 9.69
C LEU A 113 -19.25 0.22 8.62
N SER A 114 -18.09 0.34 7.99
CA SER A 114 -17.90 1.24 6.86
C SER A 114 -18.88 0.91 5.73
N ASN A 115 -19.48 1.96 5.17
CA ASN A 115 -20.23 1.92 3.92
C ASN A 115 -19.70 3.06 3.05
N TYR A 116 -18.92 2.72 2.05
CA TYR A 116 -18.20 3.68 1.23
C TYR A 116 -19.13 4.68 0.52
N SER A 117 -20.23 4.21 -0.03
CA SER A 117 -21.18 5.04 -0.78
C SER A 117 -21.86 6.06 0.12
N GLU A 118 -22.29 5.67 1.33
CA GLU A 118 -22.91 6.58 2.30
C GLU A 118 -21.91 7.61 2.84
N GLU A 119 -20.69 7.17 3.12
CA GLU A 119 -19.62 8.03 3.62
C GLU A 119 -19.22 9.08 2.57
N LYS A 120 -19.00 8.65 1.33
CA LYS A 120 -18.76 9.54 0.19
C LYS A 120 -19.88 10.56 0.02
N LYS A 121 -21.14 10.12 0.04
CA LYS A 121 -22.29 11.02 -0.06
C LYS A 121 -22.27 12.09 1.01
N LYS A 122 -22.05 11.74 2.30
CA LYS A 122 -21.99 12.70 3.41
C LYS A 122 -20.90 13.74 3.24
N ILE A 123 -19.70 13.30 2.80
CA ILE A 123 -18.57 14.20 2.56
C ILE A 123 -18.88 15.17 1.43
N LEU A 124 -19.42 14.68 0.31
CA LEU A 124 -19.76 15.52 -0.83
C LEU A 124 -20.92 16.51 -0.51
N GLU A 125 -21.86 16.12 0.34
CA GLU A 125 -22.90 17.01 0.85
C GLU A 125 -22.32 18.13 1.74
N ALA A 126 -21.37 17.79 2.63
CA ALA A 126 -20.67 18.79 3.43
C ALA A 126 -19.86 19.78 2.55
N CYS A 127 -19.26 19.30 1.46
CA CYS A 127 -18.56 20.16 0.49
C CYS A 127 -19.50 21.10 -0.27
N LYS A 128 -20.73 20.68 -0.55
CA LYS A 128 -21.74 21.51 -1.24
C LYS A 128 -22.33 22.60 -0.34
N ASN A 129 -22.28 22.41 0.98
CA ASN A 129 -22.79 23.33 1.99
C ASN A 129 -21.65 23.78 2.92
N PRO A 130 -20.66 24.55 2.42
CA PRO A 130 -19.45 24.86 3.16
C PRO A 130 -19.72 25.84 4.31
N SER A 131 -19.08 25.60 5.47
CA SER A 131 -18.97 26.60 6.53
C SER A 131 -18.05 27.75 6.10
N LYS A 132 -18.19 28.91 6.79
CA LYS A 132 -17.33 30.08 6.50
C LYS A 132 -15.88 29.86 6.98
N GLU A 133 -15.73 29.18 8.12
CA GLU A 133 -14.42 28.88 8.69
C GLU A 133 -13.70 27.82 7.85
N MET A 134 -12.40 28.05 7.67
CA MET A 134 -11.52 27.17 6.88
C MET A 134 -10.39 26.67 7.77
N GLU A 135 -10.14 25.35 7.70
CA GLU A 135 -8.98 24.70 8.32
C GLU A 135 -7.97 24.25 7.27
N SER A 136 -6.72 24.11 7.69
CA SER A 136 -5.62 23.71 6.80
C SER A 136 -4.72 22.71 7.47
N HIS A 137 -4.49 21.57 6.78
CA HIS A 137 -3.60 20.50 7.24
C HIS A 137 -2.77 19.95 6.08
N THR A 138 -1.54 19.53 6.38
CA THR A 138 -0.68 18.88 5.39
C THR A 138 -0.85 17.36 5.47
N TYR A 139 -1.09 16.74 4.31
CA TYR A 139 -1.21 15.29 4.16
C TYR A 139 -0.22 14.78 3.12
N GLU A 140 0.31 13.59 3.36
CA GLU A 140 1.07 12.80 2.38
C GLU A 140 0.18 11.65 1.90
N PHE A 141 0.11 11.46 0.59
CA PHE A 141 -0.65 10.40 -0.08
C PHE A 141 0.27 9.47 -0.83
N ASP A 142 -0.07 8.18 -0.86
CA ASP A 142 0.80 7.18 -1.49
C ASP A 142 0.74 7.26 -3.01
N MET A 143 -0.46 7.37 -3.62
CA MET A 143 -0.60 7.44 -5.08
C MET A 143 -1.87 8.16 -5.52
N GLU A 144 -1.76 8.92 -6.62
CA GLU A 144 -2.87 9.52 -7.36
C GLU A 144 -2.85 8.99 -8.80
N LEU A 145 -4.02 8.61 -9.31
CA LEU A 145 -4.22 8.16 -10.68
C LEU A 145 -5.33 8.99 -11.34
N TYR A 146 -5.13 9.36 -12.60
CA TYR A 146 -6.14 10.04 -13.41
C TYR A 146 -6.55 9.18 -14.60
N ASP A 147 -7.84 8.90 -14.72
CA ASP A 147 -8.44 8.25 -15.87
C ASP A 147 -8.96 9.30 -16.86
N GLU A 148 -8.16 9.62 -17.85
CA GLU A 148 -8.52 10.62 -18.88
C GLU A 148 -9.80 10.24 -19.63
N ALA A 149 -10.00 8.95 -19.92
CA ALA A 149 -11.13 8.48 -20.70
C ALA A 149 -12.48 8.71 -19.97
N ASN A 150 -12.47 8.59 -18.64
CA ASN A 150 -13.65 8.72 -17.80
C ASN A 150 -13.67 10.04 -16.99
N ASN A 151 -12.64 10.88 -17.13
CA ASN A 151 -12.41 12.07 -16.30
C ASN A 151 -12.58 11.75 -14.82
N HIS A 152 -11.83 10.74 -14.34
CA HIS A 152 -11.98 10.18 -13.00
C HIS A 152 -10.65 10.16 -12.26
N TRP A 153 -10.63 10.66 -11.03
CA TRP A 153 -9.47 10.66 -10.16
C TRP A 153 -9.59 9.57 -9.11
N TYR A 154 -8.49 8.87 -8.88
CA TYR A 154 -8.36 7.87 -7.83
C TYR A 154 -7.21 8.23 -6.91
N TYR A 155 -7.46 8.19 -5.62
CA TYR A 155 -6.47 8.37 -4.58
C TYR A 155 -6.31 7.06 -3.83
N LEU A 156 -5.05 6.62 -3.63
CA LEU A 156 -4.77 5.34 -3.02
C LEU A 156 -3.84 5.51 -1.81
N GLU A 157 -4.21 4.84 -0.74
CA GLU A 157 -3.32 4.54 0.39
C GLU A 157 -2.98 3.06 0.34
N MET A 158 -1.69 2.70 0.35
CA MET A 158 -1.19 1.35 0.10
C MET A 158 -0.54 0.74 1.34
N LYS A 159 -0.98 -0.45 1.75
CA LYS A 159 -0.48 -1.11 2.95
C LYS A 159 -0.22 -2.60 2.74
N GLY A 160 0.59 -3.18 3.64
CA GLY A 160 0.71 -4.63 3.79
C GLY A 160 -0.58 -5.27 4.31
N PRO A 161 -0.64 -6.61 4.37
CA PRO A 161 -1.87 -7.33 4.71
C PRO A 161 -2.31 -7.17 6.18
N ASP A 162 -1.43 -6.71 7.03
CA ASP A 162 -1.68 -6.57 8.47
C ASP A 162 -1.16 -5.22 9.00
N PRO A 163 -1.82 -4.11 8.61
CA PRO A 163 -1.44 -2.77 9.08
C PRO A 163 -1.68 -2.64 10.59
N ASN A 164 -0.93 -1.74 11.22
CA ASN A 164 -1.11 -1.44 12.64
C ASN A 164 -2.50 -0.87 12.93
N THR A 165 -3.04 -1.18 14.11
CA THR A 165 -4.39 -0.76 14.51
C THR A 165 -4.56 0.76 14.49
N THR A 166 -3.51 1.52 14.82
CA THR A 166 -3.51 2.99 14.84
C THR A 166 -3.37 3.62 13.45
N GLU A 167 -2.84 2.89 12.48
CA GLU A 167 -2.63 3.40 11.12
C GLU A 167 -3.92 3.41 10.28
N VAL A 168 -4.81 2.43 10.51
CA VAL A 168 -6.01 2.23 9.69
C VAL A 168 -7.00 3.40 9.78
N PRO A 169 -7.37 3.90 10.99
CA PRO A 169 -8.22 5.10 11.10
C PRO A 169 -7.60 6.34 10.47
N GLY A 170 -6.28 6.53 10.66
CA GLY A 170 -5.53 7.62 10.06
C GLY A 170 -5.53 7.58 8.53
N ALA A 171 -5.34 6.40 7.95
CA ALA A 171 -5.42 6.19 6.51
C ALA A 171 -6.83 6.49 5.97
N LYS A 172 -7.87 6.03 6.67
CA LYS A 172 -9.26 6.33 6.32
C LYS A 172 -9.53 7.83 6.34
N LYS A 173 -9.08 8.53 7.40
CA LYS A 173 -9.22 9.99 7.51
C LYS A 173 -8.53 10.70 6.35
N ARG A 174 -7.28 10.35 6.03
CA ARG A 174 -6.53 10.94 4.90
C ARG A 174 -7.30 10.79 3.59
N LEU A 175 -7.69 9.57 3.23
CA LEU A 175 -8.42 9.27 2.00
C LEU A 175 -9.73 10.06 1.88
N MET A 176 -10.48 10.22 2.98
CA MET A 176 -11.71 11.01 2.99
C MET A 176 -11.46 12.51 2.80
N VAL A 177 -10.43 13.05 3.46
CA VAL A 177 -10.04 14.46 3.33
C VAL A 177 -9.56 14.76 1.91
N GLU A 178 -8.81 13.85 1.32
CA GLU A 178 -8.31 13.97 -0.06
C GLU A 178 -9.44 13.98 -1.08
N MET A 179 -10.38 13.06 -0.94
CA MET A 179 -11.58 13.02 -1.77
C MET A 179 -12.38 14.33 -1.65
N ALA A 180 -12.57 14.84 -0.44
CA ALA A 180 -13.24 16.10 -0.18
C ALA A 180 -12.51 17.29 -0.83
N TRP A 181 -11.18 17.33 -0.68
CA TRP A 181 -10.35 18.37 -1.28
C TRP A 181 -10.42 18.37 -2.80
N ALA A 182 -10.29 17.20 -3.42
CA ALA A 182 -10.38 17.05 -4.87
C ALA A 182 -11.75 17.53 -5.38
N PHE A 183 -12.81 17.17 -4.69
CA PHE A 183 -14.17 17.60 -5.04
C PHE A 183 -14.38 19.11 -4.84
N PHE A 184 -13.95 19.65 -3.71
CA PHE A 184 -14.19 21.06 -3.35
C PHE A 184 -13.36 22.02 -4.20
N LYS A 185 -12.03 21.77 -4.32
CA LYS A 185 -11.11 22.71 -4.93
C LYS A 185 -11.09 22.61 -6.45
N ASN A 186 -11.13 21.40 -6.99
CA ASN A 186 -10.93 21.16 -8.41
C ASN A 186 -12.21 20.82 -9.14
N ASN A 187 -13.36 20.84 -8.43
CA ASN A 187 -14.68 20.50 -8.97
C ASN A 187 -14.69 19.14 -9.70
N TYR A 188 -13.90 18.17 -9.19
CA TYR A 188 -13.84 16.83 -9.76
C TYR A 188 -15.15 16.11 -9.46
N LYS A 189 -15.96 15.94 -10.48
CA LYS A 189 -17.26 15.25 -10.38
C LYS A 189 -17.09 13.77 -10.05
N ASN A 190 -16.01 13.16 -10.56
CA ASN A 190 -15.72 11.76 -10.43
C ASN A 190 -14.40 11.59 -9.67
N VAL A 191 -14.50 11.27 -8.38
CA VAL A 191 -13.36 11.00 -7.51
C VAL A 191 -13.66 9.81 -6.62
N ASP A 192 -12.70 8.92 -6.47
CA ASP A 192 -12.73 7.83 -5.50
C ASP A 192 -11.43 7.76 -4.72
N SER A 193 -11.54 7.36 -3.46
CA SER A 193 -10.41 7.08 -2.59
C SER A 193 -10.44 5.62 -2.16
N LEU A 194 -9.32 4.92 -2.33
CA LEU A 194 -9.23 3.48 -2.21
C LEU A 194 -8.10 3.08 -1.25
N PHE A 195 -8.41 2.18 -0.35
CA PHE A 195 -7.41 1.55 0.49
C PHE A 195 -6.95 0.25 -0.18
N ALA A 196 -5.64 0.14 -0.41
CA ALA A 196 -5.07 -0.95 -1.17
C ALA A 196 -4.19 -1.85 -0.30
N ILE A 197 -4.46 -3.13 -0.31
CA ILE A 197 -3.66 -4.17 0.36
C ILE A 197 -2.89 -4.97 -0.69
N TYR A 198 -1.55 -4.91 -0.62
CA TYR A 198 -0.68 -5.52 -1.64
C TYR A 198 -0.92 -7.01 -1.87
N TYR A 199 -1.23 -7.77 -0.81
CA TYR A 199 -1.50 -9.20 -0.90
C TYR A 199 -2.34 -9.68 0.28
N ASN A 200 -3.07 -10.77 0.06
CA ASN A 200 -3.80 -11.47 1.10
C ASN A 200 -2.90 -12.59 1.68
N ASN A 201 -2.45 -12.43 2.92
CA ASN A 201 -1.59 -13.42 3.60
C ASN A 201 -2.31 -14.72 3.97
N LYS A 202 -3.61 -14.81 3.74
CA LYS A 202 -4.45 -16.00 3.97
C LYS A 202 -4.94 -16.64 2.67
N TYR A 203 -4.54 -16.10 1.49
CA TYR A 203 -4.96 -16.67 0.20
C TYR A 203 -4.74 -18.19 0.16
N PRO A 204 -5.69 -19.00 -0.39
CA PRO A 204 -6.89 -18.61 -1.14
C PRO A 204 -8.13 -18.24 -0.29
N LYS A 205 -8.04 -18.25 1.05
CA LYS A 205 -9.15 -17.82 1.89
C LYS A 205 -9.42 -16.32 1.70
N PRO A 206 -10.68 -15.86 1.85
CA PRO A 206 -11.00 -14.44 1.79
C PRO A 206 -10.17 -13.62 2.81
N TYR A 207 -9.86 -12.38 2.45
CA TYR A 207 -9.24 -11.45 3.38
C TYR A 207 -10.19 -11.11 4.52
N LYS A 208 -9.75 -11.33 5.76
CA LYS A 208 -10.57 -11.19 6.97
C LYS A 208 -9.82 -10.47 8.09
N ASN A 209 -9.16 -9.36 7.78
CA ASN A 209 -8.55 -8.54 8.82
C ASN A 209 -9.61 -7.60 9.42
N PRO A 210 -10.09 -7.81 10.67
CA PRO A 210 -11.16 -6.99 11.26
C PRO A 210 -10.76 -5.52 11.36
N LYS A 211 -9.48 -5.23 11.66
CA LYS A 211 -8.97 -3.86 11.76
C LYS A 211 -9.20 -3.07 10.47
N VAL A 212 -9.07 -3.73 9.32
CA VAL A 212 -9.28 -3.11 8.01
C VAL A 212 -10.76 -3.08 7.66
N LEU A 213 -11.47 -4.21 7.82
CA LEU A 213 -12.86 -4.35 7.42
C LEU A 213 -13.86 -3.51 8.23
N TYR A 214 -13.46 -3.04 9.42
CA TYR A 214 -14.26 -2.04 10.16
C TYR A 214 -14.24 -0.67 9.48
N TYR A 215 -13.11 -0.29 8.91
CA TYR A 215 -12.91 1.05 8.35
C TYR A 215 -13.06 1.12 6.85
N PHE A 216 -12.94 0.01 6.13
CA PHE A 216 -12.98 -0.04 4.68
C PHE A 216 -13.96 -1.08 4.16
N ASP A 217 -14.88 -0.59 3.35
CA ASP A 217 -15.93 -1.38 2.72
C ASP A 217 -15.34 -2.24 1.58
N PRO A 218 -15.46 -3.57 1.63
CA PRO A 218 -15.03 -4.44 0.56
C PRO A 218 -15.73 -4.17 -0.78
N ASP A 219 -16.95 -3.65 -0.74
CA ASP A 219 -17.78 -3.45 -1.92
C ASP A 219 -17.53 -2.09 -2.62
N GLY A 220 -16.66 -1.23 -2.07
CA GLY A 220 -16.44 0.07 -2.69
C GLY A 220 -15.12 0.77 -2.39
N GLY A 221 -14.55 0.62 -1.22
CA GLY A 221 -13.40 1.41 -0.76
C GLY A 221 -12.12 0.61 -0.53
N LEU A 222 -12.13 -0.71 -0.77
CA LEU A 222 -11.03 -1.61 -0.45
C LEU A 222 -10.62 -2.47 -1.65
N LEU A 223 -9.35 -2.41 -2.01
CA LEU A 223 -8.75 -3.28 -3.02
C LEU A 223 -7.72 -4.21 -2.36
N VAL A 224 -7.91 -5.52 -2.49
CA VAL A 224 -7.03 -6.52 -1.87
C VAL A 224 -6.44 -7.45 -2.92
N HIS A 225 -5.12 -7.71 -2.80
CA HIS A 225 -4.44 -8.77 -3.55
C HIS A 225 -4.49 -8.52 -5.07
N ASP A 226 -5.05 -9.46 -5.84
CA ASP A 226 -5.19 -9.37 -7.29
C ASP A 226 -6.09 -8.21 -7.72
N LEU A 227 -7.14 -7.88 -6.97
CA LEU A 227 -7.99 -6.72 -7.25
C LEU A 227 -7.19 -5.42 -7.31
N PHE A 228 -6.26 -5.22 -6.37
CA PHE A 228 -5.39 -4.03 -6.38
C PHE A 228 -4.47 -4.01 -7.60
N TRP A 229 -3.72 -5.09 -7.83
CA TRP A 229 -2.75 -5.13 -8.91
C TRP A 229 -3.40 -5.05 -10.29
N ASN A 230 -4.53 -5.74 -10.46
CA ASN A 230 -5.29 -5.73 -11.70
C ASN A 230 -5.93 -4.37 -11.97
N PHE A 231 -6.37 -3.67 -10.92
CA PHE A 231 -6.86 -2.31 -11.02
C PHE A 231 -5.76 -1.35 -11.50
N ILE A 232 -4.59 -1.29 -10.85
CA ILE A 232 -3.51 -0.38 -11.25
C ILE A 232 -2.88 -0.73 -12.59
N GLY A 233 -2.92 -1.99 -13.01
CA GLY A 233 -2.45 -2.43 -14.33
C GLY A 233 -3.51 -2.40 -15.42
N LYS A 234 -4.76 -2.01 -15.11
CA LYS A 234 -5.92 -2.06 -16.04
C LYS A 234 -6.06 -3.40 -16.77
N ASN A 235 -5.65 -4.50 -16.11
CA ASN A 235 -5.62 -5.82 -16.74
C ASN A 235 -5.72 -6.95 -15.69
N ASN A 236 -6.60 -7.91 -15.91
CA ASN A 236 -6.88 -9.02 -14.99
C ASN A 236 -5.71 -10.02 -14.83
N SER A 237 -4.65 -9.91 -15.64
CA SER A 237 -3.43 -10.74 -15.52
C SER A 237 -2.29 -10.07 -14.77
N THR A 238 -2.41 -8.80 -14.39
CA THR A 238 -1.31 -8.00 -13.82
C THR A 238 -0.70 -8.64 -12.58
N TYR A 239 -1.53 -9.09 -11.65
CA TYR A 239 -1.05 -9.78 -10.44
C TYR A 239 -0.25 -11.04 -10.77
N THR A 240 -0.78 -11.86 -11.67
CA THR A 240 -0.12 -13.12 -12.09
C THR A 240 1.21 -12.85 -12.79
N GLU A 241 1.28 -11.85 -13.66
CA GLU A 241 2.52 -11.44 -14.32
C GLU A 241 3.54 -10.91 -13.32
N LEU A 242 3.13 -10.06 -12.37
CA LEU A 242 3.99 -9.56 -11.31
C LEU A 242 4.56 -10.71 -10.47
N LEU A 243 3.71 -11.64 -10.04
CA LEU A 243 4.14 -12.80 -9.27
C LEU A 243 5.13 -13.68 -10.05
N ASN A 244 4.97 -13.81 -11.36
CA ASN A 244 5.89 -14.56 -12.22
C ASN A 244 7.26 -13.87 -12.31
N ILE A 245 7.33 -12.54 -12.37
CA ILE A 245 8.61 -11.80 -12.30
C ILE A 245 9.39 -12.16 -11.03
N PHE A 246 8.73 -12.18 -9.88
CA PHE A 246 9.36 -12.57 -8.62
C PHE A 246 9.80 -14.04 -8.60
N LYS A 247 8.95 -14.94 -9.13
CA LYS A 247 9.30 -16.38 -9.23
C LYS A 247 10.51 -16.62 -10.14
N GLU A 248 10.55 -15.96 -11.29
CA GLU A 248 11.68 -16.04 -12.21
C GLU A 248 12.96 -15.49 -11.59
N TYR A 249 12.87 -14.34 -10.89
CA TYR A 249 13.98 -13.78 -10.14
C TYR A 249 14.51 -14.81 -9.11
N GLY A 250 13.62 -15.37 -8.30
CA GLY A 250 13.99 -16.36 -7.27
C GLY A 250 14.65 -17.61 -7.87
N LYS A 251 14.09 -18.15 -8.97
CA LYS A 251 14.68 -19.30 -9.67
C LYS A 251 16.10 -19.01 -10.19
N LYS A 252 16.26 -17.88 -10.89
CA LYS A 252 17.54 -17.47 -11.49
C LYS A 252 18.61 -17.19 -10.45
N ASN A 253 18.25 -16.68 -9.29
CA ASN A 253 19.18 -16.28 -8.24
C ASN A 253 19.22 -17.27 -7.06
N LYS A 254 18.60 -18.45 -7.18
CA LYS A 254 18.46 -19.44 -6.10
C LYS A 254 19.81 -19.76 -5.41
N LYS A 255 20.85 -20.09 -6.19
CA LYS A 255 22.17 -20.42 -5.66
C LYS A 255 22.77 -19.24 -4.90
N ARG A 256 22.77 -18.03 -5.51
CA ARG A 256 23.30 -16.81 -4.88
C ARG A 256 22.63 -16.49 -3.55
N ILE A 257 21.30 -16.60 -3.52
CA ILE A 257 20.50 -16.34 -2.30
C ILE A 257 20.84 -17.39 -1.25
N TRP A 258 20.86 -18.67 -1.61
CA TRP A 258 21.20 -19.76 -0.71
C TRP A 258 22.62 -19.61 -0.14
N ASP A 259 23.64 -19.44 -1.00
CA ASP A 259 25.03 -19.29 -0.58
C ASP A 259 25.26 -18.05 0.32
N GLY A 260 24.46 -17.00 0.14
CA GLY A 260 24.53 -15.80 0.96
C GLY A 260 23.96 -15.99 2.37
N PHE A 261 22.84 -16.71 2.50
CA PHE A 261 22.20 -16.93 3.80
C PHE A 261 22.71 -18.17 4.54
N SER A 262 23.14 -19.23 3.84
CA SER A 262 23.69 -20.45 4.47
C SER A 262 24.97 -20.17 5.27
N LYS A 263 25.75 -19.17 4.90
CA LYS A 263 26.91 -18.72 5.66
C LYS A 263 26.61 -18.18 7.06
N LEU A 264 25.34 -17.87 7.34
CA LEU A 264 24.89 -17.47 8.66
C LEU A 264 24.68 -18.68 9.59
N ILE A 265 24.49 -19.88 9.02
CA ILE A 265 24.27 -21.13 9.79
C ILE A 265 25.60 -21.79 10.19
N VAL A 266 26.64 -21.63 9.37
CA VAL A 266 27.91 -22.43 9.47
C VAL A 266 28.96 -21.77 10.38
N LYS A 267 28.68 -20.66 11.06
CA LYS A 267 29.65 -19.96 11.92
C LYS A 267 29.43 -20.18 13.42
N THR A 268 28.86 -21.29 13.77
CA THR A 268 28.90 -21.87 15.13
C THR A 268 29.68 -23.17 15.07
#